data_fee83ab4adf8f97ddb2f35ff75b95554
#
_entry.id   fee83ab4adf8f97ddb2f35ff75b95554
#
_cell.length_a   1.000
_cell.length_b   1.000
_cell.length_c   1.000
_cell.angle_alpha   90.00
_cell.angle_beta   90.00
_cell.angle_gamma   90.00
#
_symmetry.space_group_name_H-M   'P 1'
#
loop_
_entity.id
_entity.type
_entity.pdbx_description
1 polymer ?
#
loop_
_entity_poly.entity_id
_entity_poly.type
_entity_poly.pdbx_seq_one_letter_code
_entity_poly.pdbx_strand_id
1 'polypeptide(L)'
;MNDISDADLQIILELSVNVGTNYLMWYGSHEDLTTKQIREEYDCCGELHKILDDFDPEGDKGLDSKRLAVVVYEYLNNKYSKNHGMLYRVGFSIAQQTLGLSARLSTSDEEDSGKSVSDILPEHMKNLKSRLKGILPADITKNVLELVRNKIEEAGLEVDIGDLLVQVFNKVAFPEEGRKFTVAIGDEQKTYQTFTEMIGDLLSCSVQVFTKSCTSLGDLNNKEKFMISIGKITTDFMKKNKHVLQVNESYFLEELKRASQSDASQPAMSLDELVFGAIGGVAEGYWLKHQQQKYDSPN
;
A
#
# COMPACT_ATOMS: atom_id res chain seq x y z
N MET A 1 -9.03 13.97 -5.52
CA MET A 1 -8.54 12.83 -6.31
C MET A 1 -9.68 11.84 -6.39
N ASN A 2 -9.92 11.21 -7.55
CA ASN A 2 -10.87 10.10 -7.61
C ASN A 2 -10.29 8.94 -6.80
N ASP A 3 -11.13 8.25 -6.06
CA ASP A 3 -10.72 7.10 -5.26
C ASP A 3 -10.14 6.02 -6.19
N ILE A 4 -8.84 5.76 -6.05
CA ILE A 4 -8.17 4.66 -6.73
C ILE A 4 -8.53 3.40 -5.96
N SER A 5 -8.96 2.36 -6.66
CA SER A 5 -9.22 1.08 -5.99
C SER A 5 -7.90 0.45 -5.52
N ASP A 6 -7.95 -0.28 -4.41
CA ASP A 6 -6.73 -0.91 -3.86
C ASP A 6 -6.14 -1.97 -4.79
N ALA A 7 -7.00 -2.65 -5.56
CA ALA A 7 -6.54 -3.58 -6.58
C ALA A 7 -5.72 -2.87 -7.68
N ASP A 8 -6.16 -1.69 -8.10
CA ASP A 8 -5.44 -0.88 -9.07
C ASP A 8 -4.13 -0.35 -8.49
N LEU A 9 -4.14 0.05 -7.21
CA LEU A 9 -2.93 0.51 -6.53
C LEU A 9 -1.88 -0.62 -6.45
N GLN A 10 -2.30 -1.85 -6.13
CA GLN A 10 -1.41 -3.01 -6.12
C GLN A 10 -0.80 -3.27 -7.50
N ILE A 11 -1.62 -3.23 -8.57
CA ILE A 11 -1.13 -3.39 -9.96
C ILE A 11 -0.11 -2.30 -10.31
N ILE A 12 -0.38 -1.05 -9.95
CA ILE A 12 0.52 0.08 -10.20
C ILE A 12 1.86 -0.12 -9.49
N LEU A 13 1.83 -0.58 -8.23
CA LEU A 13 3.02 -0.87 -7.45
C LEU A 13 3.85 -1.99 -8.08
N GLU A 14 3.23 -3.11 -8.39
CA GLU A 14 3.89 -4.26 -9.01
C GLU A 14 4.52 -3.89 -10.35
N LEU A 15 3.79 -3.20 -11.21
CA LEU A 15 4.31 -2.73 -12.50
C LEU A 15 5.47 -1.74 -12.33
N SER A 16 5.38 -0.81 -11.38
CA SER A 16 6.43 0.18 -11.13
C SER A 16 7.73 -0.48 -10.65
N VAL A 17 7.64 -1.48 -9.76
CA VAL A 17 8.80 -2.23 -9.27
C VAL A 17 9.39 -3.08 -10.39
N ASN A 18 8.58 -3.84 -11.11
CA ASN A 18 9.04 -4.69 -12.20
C ASN A 18 9.74 -3.88 -13.31
N VAL A 19 9.11 -2.80 -13.78
CA VAL A 19 9.71 -1.97 -14.82
C VAL A 19 10.97 -1.28 -14.32
N GLY A 20 11.00 -0.81 -13.08
CA GLY A 20 12.19 -0.21 -12.48
C GLY A 20 13.34 -1.21 -12.34
N THR A 21 13.07 -2.45 -11.91
CA THR A 21 14.07 -3.51 -11.81
C THR A 21 14.61 -3.90 -13.18
N ASN A 22 13.72 -4.11 -14.16
CA ASN A 22 14.12 -4.45 -15.51
C ASN A 22 14.93 -3.33 -16.18
N TYR A 23 14.61 -2.07 -15.90
CA TYR A 23 15.39 -0.94 -16.37
C TYR A 23 16.86 -1.03 -15.97
N LEU A 24 17.16 -1.43 -14.75
CA LEU A 24 18.54 -1.59 -14.30
C LEU A 24 19.26 -2.75 -14.99
N MET A 25 18.58 -3.88 -15.11
CA MET A 25 19.17 -5.07 -15.74
C MET A 25 19.54 -4.82 -17.18
N TRP A 26 18.80 -3.95 -17.88
CA TRP A 26 19.07 -3.60 -19.29
C TRP A 26 19.99 -2.40 -19.47
N TYR A 27 20.16 -1.58 -18.45
CA TYR A 27 20.95 -0.34 -18.54
C TYR A 27 22.41 -0.59 -18.94
N GLY A 28 22.97 -1.73 -18.55
CA GLY A 28 24.34 -2.11 -18.89
C GLY A 28 24.50 -2.73 -20.29
N SER A 29 23.43 -3.27 -20.90
CA SER A 29 23.53 -3.97 -22.18
C SER A 29 23.33 -3.09 -23.40
N HIS A 30 22.62 -1.97 -23.27
CA HIS A 30 22.19 -1.08 -24.37
C HIS A 30 21.44 -1.77 -25.53
N GLU A 31 21.05 -3.02 -25.35
CA GLU A 31 20.36 -3.81 -26.37
C GLU A 31 18.86 -3.79 -26.16
N ASP A 32 18.10 -3.69 -27.24
CA ASP A 32 16.66 -3.89 -27.24
C ASP A 32 16.39 -5.38 -27.01
N LEU A 33 15.64 -5.72 -25.98
CA LEU A 33 15.15 -7.07 -25.77
C LEU A 33 13.82 -7.24 -26.49
N THR A 34 13.59 -8.41 -27.07
CA THR A 34 12.26 -8.75 -27.59
C THR A 34 11.29 -8.97 -26.42
N THR A 35 10.00 -8.75 -26.67
CA THR A 35 8.99 -8.99 -25.64
C THR A 35 8.98 -10.44 -25.16
N LYS A 36 9.36 -11.39 -26.02
CA LYS A 36 9.56 -12.79 -25.64
C LYS A 36 10.71 -12.96 -24.65
N GLN A 37 11.88 -12.36 -24.91
CA GLN A 37 13.03 -12.40 -24.01
C GLN A 37 12.68 -11.75 -22.66
N ILE A 38 11.95 -10.62 -22.66
CA ILE A 38 11.51 -10.00 -21.41
C ILE A 38 10.66 -10.94 -20.57
N ARG A 39 9.77 -11.72 -21.19
CA ARG A 39 8.93 -12.70 -20.47
C ARG A 39 9.71 -13.90 -19.95
N GLU A 40 10.71 -14.35 -20.69
CA GLU A 40 11.47 -15.57 -20.38
C GLU A 40 12.62 -15.30 -19.40
N GLU A 41 13.29 -14.15 -19.53
CA GLU A 41 14.51 -13.85 -18.78
C GLU A 41 14.26 -13.05 -17.49
N TYR A 42 13.15 -12.33 -17.43
CA TYR A 42 12.83 -11.47 -16.29
C TYR A 42 11.59 -11.96 -15.57
N ASP A 43 11.65 -11.89 -14.24
CA ASP A 43 10.50 -12.18 -13.38
C ASP A 43 9.49 -11.04 -13.51
N CYS A 44 8.46 -11.26 -14.32
CA CYS A 44 7.41 -10.29 -14.61
C CYS A 44 6.15 -10.62 -13.81
N CYS A 45 5.50 -9.59 -13.26
CA CYS A 45 4.16 -9.78 -12.70
C CYS A 45 3.14 -10.17 -13.79
N GLY A 46 2.10 -10.89 -13.41
CA GLY A 46 1.10 -11.38 -14.36
C GLY A 46 0.41 -10.29 -15.18
N GLU A 47 0.31 -9.06 -14.65
CA GLU A 47 -0.24 -7.92 -15.38
C GLU A 47 0.73 -7.41 -16.44
N LEU A 48 2.03 -7.41 -16.18
CA LEU A 48 3.04 -7.05 -17.19
C LEU A 48 3.04 -8.06 -18.35
N HIS A 49 2.88 -9.36 -18.09
CA HIS A 49 2.71 -10.36 -19.14
C HIS A 49 1.53 -10.03 -20.05
N LYS A 50 0.37 -9.70 -19.48
CA LYS A 50 -0.82 -9.29 -20.26
C LYS A 50 -0.55 -8.06 -21.12
N ILE A 51 0.13 -7.05 -20.56
CA ILE A 51 0.50 -5.83 -21.30
C ILE A 51 1.40 -6.16 -22.49
N LEU A 52 2.38 -7.04 -22.28
CA LEU A 52 3.29 -7.46 -23.35
C LEU A 52 2.58 -8.32 -24.39
N ASP A 53 1.66 -9.18 -23.99
CA ASP A 53 0.83 -9.97 -24.90
C ASP A 53 -0.09 -9.10 -25.77
N ASP A 54 -0.72 -8.08 -25.17
CA ASP A 54 -1.58 -7.12 -25.88
C ASP A 54 -0.75 -6.23 -26.84
N PHE A 55 0.48 -5.85 -26.43
CA PHE A 55 1.35 -5.01 -27.24
C PHE A 55 1.99 -5.76 -28.40
N ASP A 56 2.40 -6.98 -28.16
CA ASP A 56 3.15 -7.81 -29.11
C ASP A 56 2.84 -9.30 -28.92
N PRO A 57 1.73 -9.79 -29.51
CA PRO A 57 1.32 -11.19 -29.38
C PRO A 57 2.36 -12.19 -29.94
N GLU A 58 3.12 -11.80 -30.96
CA GLU A 58 4.14 -12.64 -31.61
C GLU A 58 5.45 -12.68 -30.81
N GLY A 59 5.72 -11.65 -30.02
CA GLY A 59 6.86 -11.61 -29.11
C GLY A 59 8.18 -11.22 -29.77
N ASP A 60 8.17 -10.68 -30.97
CA ASP A 60 9.35 -10.37 -31.78
C ASP A 60 9.76 -8.89 -31.77
N LYS A 61 8.92 -7.98 -31.25
CA LYS A 61 9.25 -6.56 -31.16
C LYS A 61 10.29 -6.30 -30.10
N GLY A 62 11.31 -5.55 -30.47
CA GLY A 62 12.31 -5.04 -29.54
C GLY A 62 11.75 -3.93 -28.64
N LEU A 63 12.00 -4.02 -27.35
CA LEU A 63 11.68 -3.00 -26.36
C LEU A 63 12.91 -2.66 -25.53
N ASP A 64 13.29 -1.39 -25.54
CA ASP A 64 14.17 -0.85 -24.51
C ASP A 64 13.37 -0.50 -23.24
N SER A 65 14.06 -0.22 -22.14
CA SER A 65 13.44 0.13 -20.86
C SER A 65 12.55 1.37 -20.92
N LYS A 66 12.86 2.33 -21.81
CA LYS A 66 12.05 3.55 -22.00
C LYS A 66 10.76 3.24 -22.74
N ARG A 67 10.85 2.44 -23.80
CA ARG A 67 9.68 1.98 -24.57
C ARG A 67 8.78 1.12 -23.70
N LEU A 68 9.33 0.20 -22.91
CA LEU A 68 8.55 -0.58 -21.94
C LEU A 68 7.79 0.32 -20.97
N ALA A 69 8.45 1.33 -20.41
CA ALA A 69 7.80 2.28 -19.51
C ALA A 69 6.65 3.04 -20.19
N VAL A 70 6.81 3.41 -21.46
CA VAL A 70 5.75 4.06 -22.24
C VAL A 70 4.58 3.11 -22.48
N VAL A 71 4.83 1.87 -22.90
CA VAL A 71 3.79 0.85 -23.15
C VAL A 71 2.97 0.59 -21.88
N VAL A 72 3.64 0.39 -20.74
CA VAL A 72 2.98 0.20 -19.46
C VAL A 72 2.18 1.45 -19.04
N TYR A 73 2.75 2.64 -19.22
CA TYR A 73 2.06 3.89 -18.90
C TYR A 73 0.80 4.07 -19.76
N GLU A 74 0.88 3.83 -21.06
CA GLU A 74 -0.26 3.92 -21.98
C GLU A 74 -1.36 2.92 -21.61
N TYR A 75 -0.98 1.69 -21.31
CA TYR A 75 -1.91 0.67 -20.84
C TYR A 75 -2.65 1.13 -19.57
N LEU A 76 -1.93 1.59 -18.55
CA LEU A 76 -2.52 2.09 -17.32
C LEU A 76 -3.42 3.30 -17.55
N ASN A 77 -3.02 4.21 -18.44
CA ASN A 77 -3.81 5.39 -18.77
C ASN A 77 -5.10 5.05 -19.53
N ASN A 78 -5.08 3.99 -20.34
CA ASN A 78 -6.24 3.53 -21.10
C ASN A 78 -7.19 2.68 -20.24
N LYS A 79 -6.66 1.80 -19.39
CA LYS A 79 -7.44 0.85 -18.59
C LYS A 79 -7.97 1.47 -17.31
N TYR A 80 -7.21 2.37 -16.70
CA TYR A 80 -7.54 3.00 -15.42
C TYR A 80 -7.74 4.52 -15.61
N SER A 81 -8.14 5.21 -14.56
CA SER A 81 -8.31 6.67 -14.60
C SER A 81 -6.96 7.41 -14.74
N LYS A 82 -7.00 8.68 -15.15
CA LYS A 82 -5.79 9.53 -15.28
C LYS A 82 -4.93 9.61 -14.01
N ASN A 83 -5.54 9.43 -12.85
CA ASN A 83 -4.81 9.45 -11.57
C ASN A 83 -3.87 8.25 -11.42
N HIS A 84 -4.23 7.09 -11.96
CA HIS A 84 -3.39 5.88 -11.94
C HIS A 84 -2.11 6.08 -12.75
N GLY A 85 -2.22 6.70 -13.92
CA GLY A 85 -1.05 7.06 -14.72
C GLY A 85 -0.10 8.03 -13.99
N MET A 86 -0.62 8.94 -13.18
CA MET A 86 0.20 9.82 -12.34
C MET A 86 0.96 9.01 -11.28
N LEU A 87 0.29 8.14 -10.56
CA LEU A 87 0.91 7.29 -9.52
C LEU A 87 1.98 6.38 -10.11
N TYR A 88 1.71 5.75 -11.24
CA TYR A 88 2.71 4.96 -11.96
C TYR A 88 3.97 5.78 -12.27
N ARG A 89 3.82 7.00 -12.82
CA ARG A 89 4.96 7.88 -13.13
C ARG A 89 5.77 8.24 -11.89
N VAL A 90 5.11 8.47 -10.76
CA VAL A 90 5.78 8.72 -9.48
C VAL A 90 6.55 7.49 -9.04
N GLY A 91 5.91 6.33 -8.98
CA GLY A 91 6.51 5.07 -8.56
C GLY A 91 7.67 4.65 -9.44
N PHE A 92 7.49 4.71 -10.76
CA PHE A 92 8.54 4.42 -11.72
C PHE A 92 9.75 5.36 -11.55
N SER A 93 9.52 6.67 -11.37
CA SER A 93 10.62 7.63 -11.17
C SER A 93 11.42 7.34 -9.90
N ILE A 94 10.75 6.93 -8.81
CA ILE A 94 11.40 6.58 -7.55
C ILE A 94 12.16 5.27 -7.69
N ALA A 95 11.51 4.22 -8.20
CA ALA A 95 12.15 2.92 -8.42
C ALA A 95 13.40 3.05 -9.29
N GLN A 96 13.31 3.72 -10.42
CA GLN A 96 14.42 3.95 -11.32
C GLN A 96 15.60 4.69 -10.66
N GLN A 97 15.32 5.75 -9.88
CA GLN A 97 16.39 6.50 -9.22
C GLN A 97 17.04 5.68 -8.09
N THR A 98 16.25 5.01 -7.27
CA THR A 98 16.77 4.23 -6.13
C THR A 98 17.59 3.03 -6.62
N LEU A 99 17.09 2.31 -7.62
CA LEU A 99 17.81 1.19 -8.22
C LEU A 99 19.06 1.68 -8.98
N GLY A 100 19.01 2.81 -9.68
CA GLY A 100 20.16 3.41 -10.34
C GLY A 100 21.26 3.84 -9.37
N LEU A 101 20.90 4.26 -8.16
CA LEU A 101 21.85 4.52 -7.08
C LEU A 101 22.57 3.23 -6.66
N SER A 102 21.81 2.16 -6.39
CA SER A 102 22.37 0.85 -6.02
C SER A 102 23.33 0.32 -7.10
N ALA A 103 22.96 0.41 -8.37
CA ALA A 103 23.79 -0.05 -9.47
C ALA A 103 25.13 0.70 -9.55
N ARG A 104 25.11 2.03 -9.42
CA ARG A 104 26.35 2.84 -9.47
C ARG A 104 27.32 2.52 -8.33
N LEU A 105 26.80 2.17 -7.16
CA LEU A 105 27.63 1.81 -6.01
C LEU A 105 28.10 0.36 -6.06
N SER A 106 27.41 -0.49 -6.81
CA SER A 106 27.78 -1.90 -6.99
C SER A 106 28.76 -2.13 -8.15
N THR A 107 28.76 -1.26 -9.16
CA THR A 107 29.73 -1.29 -10.26
C THR A 107 31.00 -0.60 -9.81
N SER A 108 32.07 -1.38 -9.65
CA SER A 108 33.42 -0.90 -9.34
C SER A 108 34.08 -0.25 -10.58
N ASP A 109 33.40 0.66 -11.25
CA ASP A 109 34.03 1.48 -12.27
C ASP A 109 35.06 2.40 -11.58
N GLU A 110 36.30 2.37 -12.08
CA GLU A 110 37.46 3.01 -11.45
C GLU A 110 37.28 4.52 -11.15
N GLU A 111 36.34 5.19 -11.83
CA GLU A 111 36.04 6.61 -11.59
C GLU A 111 35.15 6.87 -10.37
N ASP A 112 34.33 5.91 -9.94
CA ASP A 112 33.42 6.04 -8.77
C ASP A 112 33.88 5.19 -7.56
N SER A 113 35.00 4.48 -7.69
CA SER A 113 35.56 3.66 -6.61
C SER A 113 35.98 4.54 -5.43
N GLY A 114 35.13 4.60 -4.42
CA GLY A 114 35.36 5.36 -3.18
C GLY A 114 34.29 6.39 -2.84
N LYS A 115 33.31 6.62 -3.70
CA LYS A 115 32.14 7.47 -3.37
C LYS A 115 31.19 6.73 -2.44
N SER A 116 30.83 7.38 -1.35
CA SER A 116 29.81 6.88 -0.43
C SER A 116 28.41 7.23 -0.90
N VAL A 117 27.37 6.58 -0.31
CA VAL A 117 25.97 6.96 -0.55
C VAL A 117 25.75 8.45 -0.32
N SER A 118 26.36 9.02 0.71
CA SER A 118 26.26 10.45 1.04
C SER A 118 26.81 11.38 -0.04
N ASP A 119 27.79 10.92 -0.84
CA ASP A 119 28.37 11.74 -1.92
C ASP A 119 27.49 11.78 -3.17
N ILE A 120 26.79 10.68 -3.44
CA ILE A 120 25.99 10.51 -4.67
C ILE A 120 24.51 10.90 -4.45
N LEU A 121 24.01 10.71 -3.22
CA LEU A 121 22.60 10.94 -2.87
C LEU A 121 22.08 12.34 -3.23
N PRO A 122 22.83 13.45 -3.02
CA PRO A 122 22.35 14.79 -3.36
C PRO A 122 22.03 14.96 -4.85
N GLU A 123 22.83 14.38 -5.74
CA GLU A 123 22.59 14.41 -7.19
C GLU A 123 21.34 13.60 -7.55
N HIS A 124 21.20 12.40 -6.97
CA HIS A 124 20.01 11.58 -7.18
C HIS A 124 18.73 12.25 -6.72
N MET A 125 18.76 12.90 -5.54
CA MET A 125 17.61 13.64 -5.03
C MET A 125 17.25 14.84 -5.92
N LYS A 126 18.26 15.52 -6.49
CA LYS A 126 18.05 16.58 -7.47
C LYS A 126 17.40 16.07 -8.74
N ASN A 127 17.85 14.92 -9.25
CA ASN A 127 17.29 14.28 -10.44
C ASN A 127 15.85 13.80 -10.19
N LEU A 128 15.58 13.18 -9.04
CA LEU A 128 14.23 12.77 -8.65
C LEU A 128 13.30 13.98 -8.52
N LYS A 129 13.75 15.06 -7.87
CA LYS A 129 13.01 16.32 -7.80
C LYS A 129 12.62 16.86 -9.17
N SER A 130 13.56 16.83 -10.11
CA SER A 130 13.30 17.29 -11.49
C SER A 130 12.24 16.44 -12.19
N ARG A 131 12.25 15.13 -11.99
CA ARG A 131 11.28 14.19 -12.57
C ARG A 131 9.88 14.33 -11.97
N LEU A 132 9.80 14.53 -10.64
CA LEU A 132 8.53 14.70 -9.94
C LEU A 132 7.90 16.07 -10.18
N LYS A 133 8.71 17.07 -10.55
CA LYS A 133 8.23 18.40 -10.90
C LYS A 133 7.28 18.33 -12.11
N GLY A 134 6.06 18.80 -11.93
CA GLY A 134 5.02 18.74 -12.96
C GLY A 134 4.17 17.45 -12.94
N ILE A 135 4.52 16.48 -12.08
CA ILE A 135 3.68 15.31 -11.79
C ILE A 135 2.93 15.54 -10.48
N LEU A 136 3.63 16.02 -9.46
CA LEU A 136 3.09 16.27 -8.12
C LEU A 136 3.11 17.76 -7.77
N PRO A 137 2.18 18.22 -6.92
CA PRO A 137 2.26 19.52 -6.27
C PRO A 137 3.57 19.70 -5.50
N ALA A 138 4.03 20.95 -5.33
CA ALA A 138 5.36 21.24 -4.79
C ALA A 138 5.53 20.81 -3.32
N ASP A 139 4.47 20.97 -2.51
CA ASP A 139 4.40 20.53 -1.11
C ASP A 139 4.50 19.01 -0.98
N ILE A 140 3.69 18.28 -1.75
CA ILE A 140 3.73 16.80 -1.81
C ILE A 140 5.09 16.32 -2.31
N THR A 141 5.65 16.96 -3.36
CA THR A 141 6.99 16.64 -3.86
C THR A 141 8.03 16.75 -2.76
N LYS A 142 7.98 17.79 -1.92
CA LYS A 142 8.92 17.96 -0.80
C LYS A 142 8.83 16.79 0.19
N ASN A 143 7.63 16.43 0.60
CA ASN A 143 7.40 15.34 1.56
C ASN A 143 7.86 13.97 1.00
N VAL A 144 7.59 13.71 -0.28
CA VAL A 144 8.05 12.48 -0.96
C VAL A 144 9.57 12.43 -1.01
N LEU A 145 10.23 13.53 -1.37
CA LEU A 145 11.70 13.59 -1.44
C LEU A 145 12.34 13.41 -0.07
N GLU A 146 11.76 13.96 0.98
CA GLU A 146 12.22 13.78 2.35
C GLU A 146 12.09 12.32 2.80
N LEU A 147 10.95 11.68 2.52
CA LEU A 147 10.75 10.26 2.81
C LEU A 147 11.77 9.38 2.09
N VAL A 148 11.95 9.57 0.77
CA VAL A 148 12.91 8.79 -0.02
C VAL A 148 14.33 8.96 0.50
N ARG A 149 14.73 10.19 0.82
CA ARG A 149 16.05 10.48 1.39
C ARG A 149 16.25 9.73 2.70
N ASN A 150 15.32 9.89 3.65
CA ASN A 150 15.43 9.27 4.97
C ASN A 150 15.53 7.75 4.86
N LYS A 151 14.74 7.12 3.99
CA LYS A 151 14.80 5.67 3.78
C LYS A 151 16.15 5.21 3.21
N ILE A 152 16.74 5.96 2.27
CA ILE A 152 18.04 5.62 1.72
C ILE A 152 19.15 5.87 2.76
N GLU A 153 19.07 6.92 3.57
CA GLU A 153 20.05 7.21 4.63
C GLU A 153 19.96 6.16 5.76
N GLU A 154 18.75 5.70 6.12
CA GLU A 154 18.54 4.69 7.16
C GLU A 154 18.98 3.27 6.73
N ALA A 155 18.59 2.86 5.52
CA ALA A 155 18.79 1.49 5.03
C ALA A 155 20.06 1.33 4.16
N GLY A 156 20.73 2.43 3.80
CA GLY A 156 21.84 2.39 2.87
C GLY A 156 21.41 1.91 1.48
N LEU A 157 22.06 0.85 0.98
CA LEU A 157 21.74 0.25 -0.32
C LEU A 157 20.66 -0.85 -0.27
N GLU A 158 20.32 -1.30 0.92
CA GLU A 158 19.33 -2.38 1.14
C GLU A 158 17.89 -1.84 1.27
N VAL A 159 17.54 -0.83 0.48
CA VAL A 159 16.20 -0.26 0.49
C VAL A 159 15.23 -1.25 -0.14
N ASP A 160 14.23 -1.68 0.63
CA ASP A 160 13.07 -2.36 0.07
C ASP A 160 12.24 -1.34 -0.73
N ILE A 161 12.35 -1.44 -2.06
CA ILE A 161 11.67 -0.51 -2.98
C ILE A 161 10.16 -0.70 -2.93
N GLY A 162 9.69 -1.93 -2.71
CA GLY A 162 8.26 -2.20 -2.56
C GLY A 162 7.68 -1.46 -1.36
N ASP A 163 8.31 -1.60 -0.19
CA ASP A 163 7.91 -0.88 1.03
C ASP A 163 8.02 0.65 0.87
N LEU A 164 9.11 1.14 0.28
CA LEU A 164 9.28 2.57 -0.01
C LEU A 164 8.15 3.10 -0.90
N LEU A 165 7.78 2.37 -1.95
CA LEU A 165 6.70 2.79 -2.85
C LEU A 165 5.35 2.78 -2.16
N VAL A 166 5.05 1.78 -1.33
CA VAL A 166 3.83 1.75 -0.51
C VAL A 166 3.73 3.01 0.36
N GLN A 167 4.81 3.39 1.04
CA GLN A 167 4.84 4.58 1.89
C GLN A 167 4.67 5.87 1.07
N VAL A 168 5.31 5.97 -0.09
CA VAL A 168 5.16 7.13 -0.98
C VAL A 168 3.73 7.22 -1.52
N PHE A 169 3.17 6.13 -2.01
CA PHE A 169 1.80 6.13 -2.52
C PHE A 169 0.79 6.47 -1.45
N ASN A 170 0.99 5.98 -0.24
CA ASN A 170 0.15 6.37 0.88
C ASN A 170 0.20 7.89 1.12
N LYS A 171 1.39 8.51 1.05
CA LYS A 171 1.53 9.98 1.18
C LYS A 171 0.91 10.75 0.01
N VAL A 172 0.94 10.22 -1.20
CA VAL A 172 0.40 10.88 -2.40
C VAL A 172 -1.13 10.69 -2.49
N ALA A 173 -1.59 9.46 -2.31
CA ALA A 173 -3.01 9.13 -2.40
C ALA A 173 -3.78 9.54 -1.13
N PHE A 174 -3.13 9.50 0.03
CA PHE A 174 -3.70 9.77 1.34
C PHE A 174 -2.79 10.71 2.14
N PRO A 175 -2.75 12.04 1.84
CA PRO A 175 -1.95 13.01 2.58
C PRO A 175 -2.27 12.97 4.09
N GLU A 176 -1.26 13.13 4.95
CA GLU A 176 -1.40 12.98 6.40
C GLU A 176 -2.49 13.88 7.01
N GLU A 177 -2.67 15.10 6.52
CA GLU A 177 -3.75 16.02 6.95
C GLU A 177 -5.13 15.69 6.40
N GLY A 178 -5.26 14.66 5.58
CA GLY A 178 -6.51 14.27 4.92
C GLY A 178 -6.50 12.83 4.48
N ARG A 179 -5.66 11.99 5.11
CA ARG A 179 -5.62 10.56 4.80
C ARG A 179 -7.02 9.98 4.98
N LYS A 180 -7.53 9.43 3.91
CA LYS A 180 -8.83 8.77 3.89
C LYS A 180 -8.66 7.40 3.26
N PHE A 181 -9.29 6.40 3.83
CA PHE A 181 -9.38 5.08 3.25
C PHE A 181 -10.83 4.64 3.21
N THR A 182 -11.21 3.99 2.12
CA THR A 182 -12.58 3.55 1.90
C THR A 182 -12.63 2.03 2.05
N VAL A 183 -13.53 1.55 2.89
CA VAL A 183 -13.76 0.14 3.16
C VAL A 183 -15.24 -0.22 3.01
N ALA A 184 -15.50 -1.47 2.66
CA ALA A 184 -16.84 -2.03 2.65
C ALA A 184 -17.19 -2.56 4.04
N ILE A 185 -18.24 -2.02 4.67
CA ILE A 185 -18.83 -2.53 5.91
C ILE A 185 -20.25 -2.97 5.62
N GLY A 186 -20.50 -4.28 5.69
CA GLY A 186 -21.75 -4.85 5.19
C GLY A 186 -21.86 -4.68 3.69
N ASP A 187 -22.93 -4.00 3.23
CA ASP A 187 -23.19 -3.71 1.81
C ASP A 187 -22.88 -2.23 1.47
N GLU A 188 -22.35 -1.44 2.40
CA GLU A 188 -22.06 -0.03 2.23
C GLU A 188 -20.55 0.21 2.13
N GLN A 189 -20.15 1.13 1.25
CA GLN A 189 -18.79 1.66 1.22
C GLN A 189 -18.73 2.92 2.08
N LYS A 190 -17.78 2.97 3.01
CA LYS A 190 -17.56 4.09 3.91
C LYS A 190 -16.12 4.54 3.92
N THR A 191 -15.91 5.84 4.04
CA THR A 191 -14.59 6.47 4.04
C THR A 191 -14.28 6.96 5.45
N TYR A 192 -13.07 6.61 5.94
CA TYR A 192 -12.60 6.94 7.28
C TYR A 192 -11.28 7.69 7.22
N GLN A 193 -10.97 8.43 8.28
CA GLN A 193 -9.69 9.09 8.48
C GLN A 193 -8.81 8.35 9.50
N THR A 194 -9.41 7.58 10.39
CA THR A 194 -8.72 6.85 11.44
C THR A 194 -9.16 5.40 11.51
N PHE A 195 -8.24 4.54 11.93
CA PHE A 195 -8.54 3.13 12.20
C PHE A 195 -9.60 2.98 13.30
N THR A 196 -9.53 3.83 14.33
CA THR A 196 -10.46 3.81 15.47
C THR A 196 -11.91 4.09 15.03
N GLU A 197 -12.13 5.07 14.14
CA GLU A 197 -13.47 5.33 13.57
C GLU A 197 -14.00 4.11 12.79
N MET A 198 -13.15 3.52 11.96
CA MET A 198 -13.51 2.32 11.20
C MET A 198 -13.90 1.16 12.12
N ILE A 199 -13.12 0.88 13.16
CA ILE A 199 -13.41 -0.18 14.13
C ILE A 199 -14.72 0.10 14.89
N GLY A 200 -14.97 1.35 15.26
CA GLY A 200 -16.22 1.78 15.89
C GLY A 200 -17.45 1.50 15.02
N ASP A 201 -17.37 1.84 13.74
CA ASP A 201 -18.47 1.60 12.79
C ASP A 201 -18.64 0.11 12.48
N LEU A 202 -17.55 -0.65 12.36
CA LEU A 202 -17.62 -2.10 12.18
C LEU A 202 -18.28 -2.78 13.37
N LEU A 203 -17.97 -2.35 14.60
CA LEU A 203 -18.66 -2.82 15.79
C LEU A 203 -20.14 -2.44 15.77
N SER A 204 -20.46 -1.19 15.44
CA SER A 204 -21.85 -0.72 15.37
C SER A 204 -22.67 -1.54 14.37
N CYS A 205 -22.13 -1.78 13.17
CA CYS A 205 -22.73 -2.65 12.16
C CYS A 205 -22.93 -4.07 12.72
N SER A 206 -21.92 -4.61 13.40
CA SER A 206 -21.97 -5.95 13.98
C SER A 206 -23.06 -6.08 15.05
N VAL A 207 -23.19 -5.09 15.92
CA VAL A 207 -24.27 -5.02 16.93
C VAL A 207 -25.64 -4.97 16.28
N GLN A 208 -25.80 -4.17 15.23
CA GLN A 208 -27.08 -4.09 14.50
C GLN A 208 -27.46 -5.42 13.83
N VAL A 209 -26.50 -6.09 13.18
CA VAL A 209 -26.73 -7.41 12.58
C VAL A 209 -27.06 -8.44 13.63
N PHE A 210 -26.32 -8.46 14.73
CA PHE A 210 -26.61 -9.34 15.87
C PHE A 210 -28.03 -9.11 16.40
N THR A 211 -28.40 -7.86 16.68
CA THR A 211 -29.71 -7.51 17.23
C THR A 211 -30.84 -7.94 16.29
N LYS A 212 -30.67 -7.72 14.98
CA LYS A 212 -31.64 -8.17 13.96
C LYS A 212 -31.75 -9.70 13.87
N SER A 213 -30.72 -10.43 14.25
CA SER A 213 -30.70 -11.91 14.23
C SER A 213 -31.29 -12.53 15.51
N CYS A 214 -31.53 -11.74 16.55
CA CYS A 214 -32.09 -12.23 17.80
C CYS A 214 -33.60 -12.38 17.70
N THR A 215 -34.11 -13.55 18.09
CA THR A 215 -35.55 -13.88 18.09
C THR A 215 -36.15 -13.85 19.49
N SER A 216 -35.33 -13.75 20.52
CA SER A 216 -35.76 -13.74 21.90
C SER A 216 -34.87 -12.82 22.77
N LEU A 217 -35.38 -12.44 23.94
CA LEU A 217 -34.59 -11.74 24.97
C LEU A 217 -33.39 -12.57 25.48
N GLY A 218 -33.52 -13.91 25.47
CA GLY A 218 -32.43 -14.82 25.77
C GLY A 218 -31.27 -14.72 24.77
N ASP A 219 -31.58 -14.54 23.50
CA ASP A 219 -30.57 -14.33 22.44
C ASP A 219 -29.80 -13.02 22.63
N LEU A 220 -30.50 -11.94 22.99
CA LEU A 220 -29.89 -10.63 23.26
C LEU A 220 -28.92 -10.66 24.47
N ASN A 221 -29.12 -11.59 25.41
CA ASN A 221 -28.27 -11.76 26.58
C ASN A 221 -27.22 -12.85 26.42
N ASN A 222 -27.06 -13.43 25.25
CA ASN A 222 -26.10 -14.51 24.98
C ASN A 222 -24.78 -13.95 24.47
N LYS A 223 -23.76 -13.84 25.35
CA LYS A 223 -22.41 -13.35 25.02
C LYS A 223 -21.76 -14.19 23.92
N GLU A 224 -21.90 -15.50 23.98
CA GLU A 224 -21.29 -16.41 23.00
C GLU A 224 -21.86 -16.16 21.59
N LYS A 225 -23.20 -16.07 21.48
CA LYS A 225 -23.89 -15.72 20.21
C LYS A 225 -23.42 -14.36 19.68
N PHE A 226 -23.27 -13.38 20.56
CA PHE A 226 -22.76 -12.06 20.23
C PHE A 226 -21.34 -12.13 19.67
N MET A 227 -20.41 -12.78 20.39
CA MET A 227 -19.01 -12.90 19.96
C MET A 227 -18.84 -13.69 18.67
N ILE A 228 -19.62 -14.73 18.44
CA ILE A 228 -19.66 -15.48 17.19
C ILE A 228 -20.13 -14.58 16.03
N SER A 229 -21.15 -13.75 16.26
CA SER A 229 -21.64 -12.80 15.26
C SER A 229 -20.59 -11.77 14.89
N ILE A 230 -19.93 -11.19 15.91
CA ILE A 230 -18.79 -10.27 15.70
C ILE A 230 -17.69 -10.92 14.86
N GLY A 231 -17.28 -12.14 15.23
CA GLY A 231 -16.23 -12.88 14.48
C GLY A 231 -16.56 -13.12 13.02
N LYS A 232 -17.83 -13.48 12.72
CA LYS A 232 -18.28 -13.67 11.33
C LYS A 232 -18.23 -12.38 10.52
N ILE A 233 -18.72 -11.28 11.08
CA ILE A 233 -18.75 -9.98 10.41
C ILE A 233 -17.33 -9.45 10.20
N THR A 234 -16.45 -9.61 11.21
CA THR A 234 -15.03 -9.26 11.09
C THR A 234 -14.34 -10.08 10.00
N THR A 235 -14.61 -11.39 9.93
CA THR A 235 -14.05 -12.25 8.87
C THR A 235 -14.52 -11.82 7.48
N ASP A 236 -15.80 -11.46 7.32
CA ASP A 236 -16.32 -10.97 6.05
C ASP A 236 -15.71 -9.61 5.67
N PHE A 237 -15.60 -8.71 6.64
CA PHE A 237 -14.93 -7.43 6.50
C PHE A 237 -13.47 -7.59 6.04
N MET A 238 -12.69 -8.46 6.70
CA MET A 238 -11.30 -8.73 6.35
C MET A 238 -11.17 -9.27 4.92
N LYS A 239 -12.05 -10.17 4.51
CA LYS A 239 -12.04 -10.70 3.14
C LYS A 239 -12.36 -9.64 2.09
N LYS A 240 -13.38 -8.81 2.34
CA LYS A 240 -13.80 -7.74 1.42
C LYS A 240 -12.76 -6.64 1.27
N ASN A 241 -12.03 -6.35 2.33
CA ASN A 241 -11.14 -5.20 2.42
C ASN A 241 -9.65 -5.56 2.51
N LYS A 242 -9.27 -6.79 2.18
CA LYS A 242 -7.90 -7.29 2.35
C LYS A 242 -6.84 -6.33 1.81
N HIS A 243 -7.03 -5.81 0.60
CA HIS A 243 -6.06 -4.91 -0.05
C HIS A 243 -5.95 -3.55 0.67
N VAL A 244 -7.09 -2.92 1.02
CA VAL A 244 -7.09 -1.64 1.76
C VAL A 244 -6.35 -1.78 3.07
N LEU A 245 -6.62 -2.87 3.80
CA LEU A 245 -6.01 -3.13 5.09
C LEU A 245 -4.50 -3.37 4.97
N GLN A 246 -4.06 -4.12 3.97
CA GLN A 246 -2.64 -4.36 3.71
C GLN A 246 -1.88 -3.08 3.33
N VAL A 247 -2.44 -2.28 2.42
CA VAL A 247 -1.83 -1.00 2.01
C VAL A 247 -1.72 -0.01 3.18
N ASN A 248 -2.62 -0.09 4.15
CA ASN A 248 -2.63 0.80 5.32
C ASN A 248 -2.09 0.15 6.60
N GLU A 249 -1.50 -1.04 6.51
CA GLU A 249 -1.07 -1.83 7.68
C GLU A 249 -0.13 -1.06 8.61
N SER A 250 0.91 -0.46 8.08
CA SER A 250 1.87 0.35 8.87
C SER A 250 1.19 1.50 9.59
N TYR A 251 0.25 2.18 8.96
CA TYR A 251 -0.53 3.26 9.57
C TYR A 251 -1.40 2.74 10.72
N PHE A 252 -2.11 1.64 10.52
CA PHE A 252 -2.92 1.05 11.58
C PHE A 252 -2.08 0.57 12.76
N LEU A 253 -0.89 0.00 12.49
CA LEU A 253 0.05 -0.40 13.52
C LEU A 253 0.58 0.80 14.33
N GLU A 254 0.89 1.92 13.66
CA GLU A 254 1.32 3.15 14.33
C GLU A 254 0.19 3.76 15.18
N GLU A 255 -1.02 3.82 14.65
CA GLU A 255 -2.19 4.33 15.39
C GLU A 255 -2.44 3.49 16.66
N LEU A 256 -2.34 2.16 16.52
CA LEU A 256 -2.49 1.25 17.66
C LEU A 256 -1.37 1.41 18.70
N LYS A 257 -0.12 1.55 18.27
CA LYS A 257 1.01 1.82 19.17
C LYS A 257 0.79 3.12 19.96
N ARG A 258 0.31 4.18 19.30
CA ARG A 258 -0.04 5.45 19.97
C ARG A 258 -1.19 5.28 20.97
N ALA A 259 -2.22 4.52 20.60
CA ALA A 259 -3.37 4.29 21.48
C ALA A 259 -3.05 3.40 22.70
N SER A 260 -2.16 2.44 22.56
CA SER A 260 -1.81 1.48 23.62
C SER A 260 -0.81 2.01 24.65
N GLN A 261 -0.14 3.14 24.40
CA GLN A 261 0.96 3.69 25.21
C GLN A 261 2.03 2.63 25.60
N SER A 262 2.11 1.53 24.86
CA SER A 262 2.97 0.40 25.21
C SER A 262 4.35 0.56 24.58
N ASP A 263 5.37 0.34 25.43
CA ASP A 263 6.77 0.27 25.06
C ASP A 263 7.05 -0.78 23.96
N ALA A 264 8.06 -0.52 23.16
CA ALA A 264 8.43 -1.16 21.91
C ALA A 264 8.82 -2.66 21.96
N SER A 265 8.38 -3.43 22.95
CA SER A 265 8.75 -4.84 23.13
C SER A 265 7.65 -5.86 22.83
N GLN A 266 6.55 -5.46 22.20
CA GLN A 266 5.54 -6.44 21.79
C GLN A 266 5.97 -7.16 20.50
N PRO A 267 5.72 -8.49 20.40
CA PRO A 267 6.01 -9.25 19.19
C PRO A 267 5.25 -8.67 18.00
N ALA A 268 5.82 -8.78 16.81
CA ALA A 268 5.20 -8.34 15.58
C ALA A 268 3.82 -9.01 15.43
N MET A 269 2.77 -8.22 15.53
CA MET A 269 1.39 -8.67 15.41
C MET A 269 0.99 -8.61 13.93
N SER A 270 0.38 -9.67 13.44
CA SER A 270 -0.18 -9.65 12.08
C SER A 270 -1.36 -8.70 11.97
N LEU A 271 -1.66 -8.23 10.75
CA LEU A 271 -2.81 -7.38 10.49
C LEU A 271 -4.13 -8.04 10.95
N ASP A 272 -4.25 -9.35 10.73
CA ASP A 272 -5.42 -10.13 11.14
C ASP A 272 -5.57 -10.12 12.67
N GLU A 273 -4.50 -10.39 13.40
CA GLU A 273 -4.48 -10.34 14.87
C GLU A 273 -4.80 -8.94 15.38
N LEU A 274 -4.32 -7.90 14.69
CA LEU A 274 -4.61 -6.51 15.01
C LEU A 274 -6.11 -6.21 14.93
N VAL A 275 -6.74 -6.52 13.77
CA VAL A 275 -8.15 -6.21 13.53
C VAL A 275 -9.05 -7.05 14.43
N PHE A 276 -8.80 -8.36 14.52
CA PHE A 276 -9.57 -9.24 15.41
C PHE A 276 -9.39 -8.88 16.88
N GLY A 277 -8.17 -8.53 17.31
CA GLY A 277 -7.89 -8.11 18.67
C GLY A 277 -8.57 -6.79 19.01
N ALA A 278 -8.49 -5.80 18.14
CA ALA A 278 -9.13 -4.50 18.33
C ALA A 278 -10.66 -4.64 18.43
N ILE A 279 -11.28 -5.34 17.47
CA ILE A 279 -12.74 -5.56 17.49
C ILE A 279 -13.16 -6.41 18.68
N GLY A 280 -12.43 -7.49 18.99
CA GLY A 280 -12.73 -8.35 20.12
C GLY A 280 -12.69 -7.61 21.46
N GLY A 281 -11.66 -6.78 21.68
CA GLY A 281 -11.52 -5.95 22.88
C GLY A 281 -12.64 -4.92 23.02
N VAL A 282 -12.96 -4.20 21.94
CA VAL A 282 -14.05 -3.21 21.95
C VAL A 282 -15.41 -3.88 22.12
N ALA A 283 -15.63 -5.04 21.49
CA ALA A 283 -16.86 -5.82 21.62
C ALA A 283 -17.06 -6.34 23.07
N GLU A 284 -15.99 -6.80 23.69
CA GLU A 284 -16.04 -7.24 25.10
C GLU A 284 -16.34 -6.07 26.04
N GLY A 285 -15.70 -4.93 25.86
CA GLY A 285 -15.98 -3.70 26.60
C GLY A 285 -17.43 -3.24 26.41
N TYR A 286 -17.94 -3.26 25.18
CA TYR A 286 -19.35 -2.96 24.88
C TYR A 286 -20.29 -3.91 25.63
N TRP A 287 -20.01 -5.22 25.59
CA TRP A 287 -20.83 -6.22 26.28
C TRP A 287 -20.85 -5.99 27.78
N LEU A 288 -19.71 -5.75 28.40
CA LEU A 288 -19.62 -5.48 29.84
C LEU A 288 -20.43 -4.24 30.26
N LYS A 289 -20.30 -3.14 29.44
CA LYS A 289 -21.06 -1.93 29.70
C LYS A 289 -22.57 -2.13 29.53
N HIS A 290 -22.98 -2.91 28.55
CA HIS A 290 -24.40 -3.26 28.37
C HIS A 290 -24.96 -4.07 29.54
N GLN A 291 -24.18 -4.96 30.12
CA GLN A 291 -24.57 -5.70 31.32
C GLN A 291 -24.68 -4.79 32.56
N GLN A 292 -23.73 -3.88 32.79
CA GLN A 292 -23.76 -2.92 33.89
C GLN A 292 -24.99 -2.01 33.82
N GLN A 293 -25.31 -1.45 32.67
CA GLN A 293 -26.51 -0.62 32.49
C GLN A 293 -27.81 -1.34 32.83
N LYS A 294 -27.83 -2.65 32.68
CA LYS A 294 -28.99 -3.47 32.99
C LYS A 294 -29.18 -3.67 34.49
N TYR A 295 -28.09 -3.68 35.26
CA TYR A 295 -28.12 -3.79 36.71
C TYR A 295 -28.36 -2.44 37.42
N ASP A 296 -27.96 -1.33 36.77
CA ASP A 296 -28.09 0.03 37.28
C ASP A 296 -29.43 0.69 36.96
N SER A 297 -30.28 0.05 36.14
CA SER A 297 -31.63 0.58 35.84
C SER A 297 -32.57 0.19 37.02
N PRO A 298 -33.08 1.15 37.82
CA PRO A 298 -34.04 0.85 38.88
C PRO A 298 -35.33 0.31 38.22
N ASN A 299 -35.84 -0.79 38.74
CA ASN A 299 -37.17 -1.36 38.43
C ASN A 299 -38.29 -0.37 38.63
#